data_5e3ce8d4ce257b816879a5c7eb3a9eed
#
_entry.id   5e3ce8d4ce257b816879a5c7eb3a9eed
#
_cell.length_a   1.000
_cell.length_b   1.000
_cell.length_c   1.000
_cell.angle_alpha   90.00
_cell.angle_beta   90.00
_cell.angle_gamma   90.00
#
_symmetry.space_group_name_H-M   'P 1'
#
loop_
_entity.id
_entity.type
_entity.pdbx_description
1 polymer ?
#
loop_
_entity_poly.entity_id
_entity_poly.type
_entity_poly.pdbx_seq_one_letter_code
_entity_poly.pdbx_strand_id
1 'polypeptide(L)'
;MVSTYLSYDLINRDMKASISRVSQQGMIERQTKYYKENIGDVKSVDEFLNNYQLYSYAMDAFGLGEMTYAKAFMKKVLDSDLNDQNSFANKLTDERYREFAAAFNFTSSTKTVQTEAQLDKMIGLYGTSITDMNDSLAEETRYYKAIIGTVTNVDQLLRNDRTRAYIFQVFGVDEKTYSYAHIKGLMTSDVSDPDSYINQKYGAAYNDAVEKLAMKGNIEMHAQVTSRITAIDTALAGTGLSDEERTKLEAEKVTRQDQLTQLEAVLPPKAEWETKLAAIKAEQTKLSNTVTQYNTMSYIAAAFEFKNDGTVEAGGAQKAENVKIMTDAYISSAP
;
A
#
# COMPACT_ATOMS: atom_id res chain seq x y z
N MET A 1 -24.04 30.10 -15.04
CA MET A 1 -24.40 29.25 -13.89
C MET A 1 -23.21 28.37 -13.61
N VAL A 2 -22.47 28.66 -12.56
CA VAL A 2 -21.40 27.77 -12.08
C VAL A 2 -22.11 26.54 -11.51
N SER A 3 -21.83 25.37 -12.09
CA SER A 3 -22.50 24.13 -11.73
C SER A 3 -22.36 23.87 -10.22
N THR A 4 -23.48 23.64 -9.55
CA THR A 4 -23.56 23.23 -8.12
C THR A 4 -22.63 22.04 -7.81
N TYR A 5 -22.34 21.23 -8.82
CA TYR A 5 -21.41 20.11 -8.77
C TYR A 5 -19.95 20.55 -8.57
N LEU A 6 -19.51 21.62 -9.27
CA LEU A 6 -18.16 22.19 -9.13
C LEU A 6 -17.95 22.81 -7.74
N SER A 7 -18.99 23.47 -7.20
CA SER A 7 -18.94 24.03 -5.84
C SER A 7 -18.90 22.95 -4.77
N TYR A 8 -19.62 21.84 -4.96
CA TYR A 8 -19.64 20.71 -4.03
C TYR A 8 -18.29 19.94 -4.06
N ASP A 9 -17.69 19.79 -5.22
CA ASP A 9 -16.38 19.14 -5.40
C ASP A 9 -15.25 19.99 -4.80
N LEU A 10 -15.32 21.32 -4.94
CA LEU A 10 -14.36 22.25 -4.35
C LEU A 10 -14.43 22.26 -2.81
N ILE A 11 -15.65 22.29 -2.25
CA ILE A 11 -15.86 22.23 -0.80
C ILE A 11 -15.42 20.90 -0.21
N ASN A 12 -15.73 19.78 -0.88
CA ASN A 12 -15.27 18.46 -0.44
C ASN A 12 -13.74 18.29 -0.53
N ARG A 13 -13.08 18.92 -1.50
CA ARG A 13 -11.63 18.92 -1.65
C ARG A 13 -10.95 19.70 -0.53
N ASP A 14 -11.47 20.89 -0.19
CA ASP A 14 -10.95 21.70 0.92
C ASP A 14 -11.24 21.05 2.28
N MET A 15 -12.39 20.40 2.43
CA MET A 15 -12.76 19.66 3.64
C MET A 15 -11.85 18.44 3.84
N LYS A 16 -11.57 17.64 2.78
CA LYS A 16 -10.64 16.51 2.86
C LYS A 16 -9.23 16.95 3.20
N ALA A 17 -8.72 18.01 2.57
CA ALA A 17 -7.41 18.58 2.87
C ALA A 17 -7.33 19.13 4.30
N SER A 18 -8.40 19.71 4.81
CA SER A 18 -8.50 20.20 6.18
C SER A 18 -8.62 19.06 7.20
N ILE A 19 -9.39 18.02 6.90
CA ILE A 19 -9.49 16.80 7.72
C ILE A 19 -8.16 16.08 7.75
N SER A 20 -7.43 15.98 6.62
CA SER A 20 -6.09 15.38 6.57
C SER A 20 -5.10 16.17 7.44
N ARG A 21 -5.07 17.51 7.34
CA ARG A 21 -4.23 18.36 8.20
C ARG A 21 -4.56 18.21 9.68
N VAL A 22 -5.83 18.20 10.04
CA VAL A 22 -6.26 18.04 11.44
C VAL A 22 -5.94 16.63 11.96
N SER A 23 -6.09 15.59 11.13
CA SER A 23 -5.75 14.22 11.52
C SER A 23 -4.23 14.04 11.68
N GLN A 24 -3.43 14.67 10.83
CA GLN A 24 -1.96 14.68 10.95
C GLN A 24 -1.51 15.44 12.20
N GLN A 25 -2.06 16.61 12.50
CA GLN A 25 -1.80 17.34 13.75
C GLN A 25 -2.14 16.48 14.97
N GLY A 26 -3.31 15.84 14.98
CA GLY A 26 -3.70 14.94 16.06
C GLY A 26 -2.81 13.70 16.18
N MET A 27 -2.20 13.22 15.10
CA MET A 27 -1.23 12.13 15.12
C MET A 27 0.11 12.60 15.70
N ILE A 28 0.63 13.74 15.23
CA ILE A 28 1.85 14.36 15.75
C ILE A 28 1.73 14.61 17.25
N GLU A 29 0.61 15.18 17.70
CA GLU A 29 0.36 15.44 19.13
C GLU A 29 0.35 14.14 19.95
N ARG A 30 -0.29 13.07 19.45
CA ARG A 30 -0.32 11.77 20.16
C ARG A 30 1.06 11.12 20.21
N GLN A 31 1.83 11.16 19.11
CA GLN A 31 3.17 10.59 19.08
C GLN A 31 4.14 11.38 19.97
N THR A 32 4.07 12.70 19.94
CA THR A 32 4.86 13.56 20.82
C THR A 32 4.51 13.36 22.29
N LYS A 33 3.21 13.23 22.61
CA LYS A 33 2.76 12.93 23.97
C LYS A 33 3.31 11.57 24.43
N TYR A 34 3.16 10.54 23.59
CA TYR A 34 3.68 9.21 23.91
C TYR A 34 5.19 9.23 24.15
N TYR A 35 5.96 9.93 23.29
CA TYR A 35 7.38 10.05 23.44
C TYR A 35 7.77 10.72 24.76
N LYS A 36 7.16 11.86 25.10
CA LYS A 36 7.38 12.58 26.37
C LYS A 36 7.11 11.73 27.60
N GLU A 37 6.01 10.98 27.57
CA GLU A 37 5.56 10.20 28.72
C GLU A 37 6.41 8.93 28.96
N ASN A 38 7.06 8.38 27.91
CA ASN A 38 7.68 7.07 28.00
C ASN A 38 9.22 7.07 27.86
N ILE A 39 9.83 8.12 27.28
CA ILE A 39 11.28 8.13 27.05
C ILE A 39 12.07 8.12 28.38
N GLY A 40 11.54 8.71 29.43
CA GLY A 40 12.16 8.76 30.75
C GLY A 40 12.28 7.38 31.45
N ASP A 41 11.45 6.42 31.05
CA ASP A 41 11.42 5.07 31.61
C ASP A 41 12.43 4.12 30.98
N VAL A 42 12.97 4.48 29.81
CA VAL A 42 13.98 3.70 29.10
C VAL A 42 15.30 3.66 29.87
N LYS A 43 15.89 2.46 30.02
CA LYS A 43 17.12 2.26 30.81
C LYS A 43 18.31 1.79 29.98
N SER A 44 18.08 1.37 28.75
CA SER A 44 19.14 0.85 27.88
C SER A 44 18.85 1.12 26.40
N VAL A 45 19.92 1.06 25.58
CA VAL A 45 19.81 1.14 24.11
C VAL A 45 18.90 0.02 23.58
N ASP A 46 18.99 -1.19 24.14
CA ASP A 46 18.17 -2.32 23.70
C ASP A 46 16.68 -2.10 23.99
N GLU A 47 16.33 -1.56 25.15
CA GLU A 47 14.95 -1.18 25.47
C GLU A 47 14.42 -0.10 24.52
N PHE A 48 15.24 0.90 24.23
CA PHE A 48 14.89 1.96 23.29
C PHE A 48 14.60 1.40 21.87
N LEU A 49 15.52 0.61 21.32
CA LEU A 49 15.39 0.01 19.99
C LEU A 49 14.22 -0.98 19.88
N ASN A 50 13.82 -1.58 21.00
CA ASN A 50 12.69 -2.51 21.03
C ASN A 50 11.34 -1.80 21.21
N ASN A 51 11.32 -0.58 21.74
CA ASN A 51 10.11 0.25 21.71
C ASN A 51 10.02 0.97 20.37
N TYR A 52 9.29 0.35 19.42
CA TYR A 52 9.19 0.87 18.06
C TYR A 52 8.67 2.31 18.00
N GLN A 53 7.71 2.69 18.85
CA GLN A 53 7.15 4.04 18.84
C GLN A 53 8.16 5.10 19.29
N LEU A 54 8.96 4.83 20.31
CA LEU A 54 10.02 5.75 20.74
C LEU A 54 11.13 5.82 19.72
N TYR A 55 11.54 4.66 19.21
CA TYR A 55 12.64 4.55 18.26
C TYR A 55 12.29 5.21 16.91
N SER A 56 11.13 4.90 16.30
CA SER A 56 10.72 5.52 15.04
C SER A 56 10.55 7.03 15.17
N TYR A 57 9.92 7.51 16.24
CA TYR A 57 9.78 8.94 16.51
C TYR A 57 11.12 9.68 16.48
N ALA A 58 12.12 9.12 17.17
CA ALA A 58 13.44 9.71 17.21
C ALA A 58 14.18 9.61 15.86
N MET A 59 14.04 8.48 15.15
CA MET A 59 14.61 8.32 13.81
C MET A 59 14.04 9.35 12.82
N ASP A 60 12.73 9.56 12.85
CA ASP A 60 12.04 10.54 12.00
C ASP A 60 12.47 11.98 12.33
N ALA A 61 12.67 12.30 13.60
CA ALA A 61 13.16 13.61 14.04
C ALA A 61 14.52 13.97 13.44
N PHE A 62 15.37 12.98 13.18
CA PHE A 62 16.70 13.17 12.57
C PHE A 62 16.73 12.84 11.07
N GLY A 63 15.58 12.61 10.42
CA GLY A 63 15.50 12.23 9.01
C GLY A 63 16.18 10.90 8.71
N LEU A 64 16.15 9.96 9.67
CA LEU A 64 16.72 8.61 9.59
C LEU A 64 15.65 7.53 9.52
N GLY A 65 14.38 7.88 9.28
CA GLY A 65 13.24 6.96 9.28
C GLY A 65 13.43 5.74 8.38
N GLU A 66 14.04 5.92 7.21
CA GLU A 66 14.39 4.83 6.28
C GLU A 66 15.39 3.80 6.85
N MET A 67 16.11 4.14 7.93
CA MET A 67 17.10 3.27 8.59
C MET A 67 16.57 2.55 9.84
N THR A 68 15.29 2.64 10.14
CA THR A 68 14.66 2.01 11.32
C THR A 68 14.81 0.48 11.36
N TYR A 69 14.92 -0.17 10.20
CA TYR A 69 15.16 -1.61 10.09
C TYR A 69 16.57 -2.01 10.55
N ALA A 70 17.54 -1.09 10.50
CA ALA A 70 18.96 -1.37 10.74
C ALA A 70 19.34 -1.31 12.23
N LYS A 71 18.55 -1.94 13.12
CA LYS A 71 18.70 -1.84 14.59
C LYS A 71 20.11 -2.15 15.10
N ALA A 72 20.79 -3.16 14.52
CA ALA A 72 22.15 -3.52 14.94
C ALA A 72 23.18 -2.43 14.60
N PHE A 73 22.99 -1.71 13.51
CA PHE A 73 23.79 -0.54 13.13
C PHE A 73 23.50 0.62 14.09
N MET A 74 22.23 0.93 14.30
CA MET A 74 21.80 2.01 15.18
C MET A 74 22.19 1.77 16.64
N LYS A 75 22.24 0.51 17.09
CA LYS A 75 22.81 0.16 18.39
C LYS A 75 24.26 0.62 18.51
N LYS A 76 25.11 0.34 17.51
CA LYS A 76 26.52 0.78 17.51
C LYS A 76 26.64 2.31 17.50
N VAL A 77 25.71 3.00 16.82
CA VAL A 77 25.65 4.46 16.84
C VAL A 77 25.36 4.98 18.26
N LEU A 78 24.34 4.44 18.91
CA LEU A 78 23.91 4.87 20.26
C LEU A 78 24.89 4.46 21.38
N ASP A 79 25.62 3.36 21.21
CA ASP A 79 26.65 2.90 22.14
C ASP A 79 27.99 3.64 21.96
N SER A 80 28.10 4.58 20.99
CA SER A 80 29.32 5.32 20.71
C SER A 80 29.61 6.38 21.76
N ASP A 81 30.83 6.38 22.32
CA ASP A 81 31.36 7.52 23.10
C ASP A 81 31.75 8.63 22.12
N LEU A 82 31.02 9.71 22.11
CA LEU A 82 31.26 10.84 21.20
C LEU A 82 32.53 11.65 21.55
N ASN A 83 33.13 11.47 22.76
CA ASN A 83 34.42 12.04 23.15
C ASN A 83 35.58 11.26 22.53
N ASP A 84 35.40 10.01 22.15
CA ASP A 84 36.38 9.22 21.43
C ASP A 84 36.24 9.45 19.91
N GLN A 85 37.21 10.16 19.32
CA GLN A 85 37.26 10.42 17.87
C GLN A 85 37.25 9.13 17.03
N ASN A 86 37.63 7.99 17.62
CA ASN A 86 37.63 6.68 16.95
C ASN A 86 36.34 5.89 17.15
N SER A 87 35.36 6.42 17.88
CA SER A 87 34.07 5.76 18.08
C SER A 87 33.32 5.57 16.77
N PHE A 88 32.36 4.61 16.77
CA PHE A 88 31.65 4.25 15.55
C PHE A 88 30.90 5.43 14.94
N ALA A 89 30.13 6.18 15.72
CA ALA A 89 29.37 7.32 15.23
C ALA A 89 30.26 8.45 14.69
N ASN A 90 31.44 8.70 15.30
CA ASN A 90 32.37 9.74 14.85
C ASN A 90 33.08 9.38 13.51
N LYS A 91 33.12 8.11 13.11
CA LYS A 91 33.71 7.68 11.84
C LYS A 91 32.72 7.68 10.68
N LEU A 92 31.44 7.89 10.92
CA LEU A 92 30.44 7.94 9.87
C LEU A 92 30.48 9.29 9.14
N THR A 93 30.34 9.23 7.81
CA THR A 93 30.37 10.41 6.95
C THR A 93 29.09 11.25 7.11
N ASP A 94 27.96 10.59 7.35
CA ASP A 94 26.67 11.26 7.58
C ASP A 94 26.57 11.74 9.02
N GLU A 95 26.60 13.05 9.20
CA GLU A 95 26.59 13.70 10.50
C GLU A 95 25.32 13.45 11.32
N ARG A 96 24.21 13.11 10.65
CA ARG A 96 22.93 12.80 11.33
C ARG A 96 23.08 11.70 12.38
N TYR A 97 23.90 10.68 12.12
CA TYR A 97 24.15 9.61 13.09
C TYR A 97 24.83 10.08 14.36
N ARG A 98 25.80 11.00 14.24
CA ARG A 98 26.48 11.60 15.39
C ARG A 98 25.53 12.49 16.19
N GLU A 99 24.72 13.30 15.50
CA GLU A 99 23.71 14.14 16.14
C GLU A 99 22.63 13.30 16.82
N PHE A 100 22.23 12.20 16.21
CA PHE A 100 21.30 11.23 16.80
C PHE A 100 21.86 10.64 18.10
N ALA A 101 23.11 10.17 18.10
CA ALA A 101 23.75 9.66 19.30
C ALA A 101 23.87 10.74 20.40
N ALA A 102 24.17 11.98 20.02
CA ALA A 102 24.27 13.11 20.96
C ALA A 102 22.93 13.51 21.61
N ALA A 103 21.82 13.11 21.01
CA ALA A 103 20.49 13.38 21.56
C ALA A 103 20.14 12.48 22.76
N PHE A 104 20.99 11.52 23.10
CA PHE A 104 20.78 10.57 24.19
C PHE A 104 22.01 10.48 25.12
N ASN A 105 21.78 10.05 26.34
CA ASN A 105 22.80 9.92 27.38
C ASN A 105 23.14 8.44 27.70
N PHE A 106 22.97 7.52 26.74
CA PHE A 106 23.17 6.07 27.00
C PHE A 106 24.60 5.71 27.45
N THR A 107 25.59 6.45 26.98
CA THR A 107 27.01 6.24 27.33
C THR A 107 27.47 7.10 28.54
N SER A 108 26.56 7.94 29.06
CA SER A 108 26.84 8.84 30.16
C SER A 108 26.51 8.21 31.52
N SER A 109 27.19 8.66 32.58
CA SER A 109 26.87 8.30 33.97
C SER A 109 25.59 8.96 34.52
N THR A 110 24.89 9.74 33.73
CA THR A 110 23.62 10.38 34.08
C THR A 110 22.51 9.35 34.14
N LYS A 111 21.58 9.53 35.13
CA LYS A 111 20.46 8.60 35.33
C LYS A 111 19.32 8.76 34.33
N THR A 112 19.37 9.76 33.48
CA THR A 112 18.29 10.08 32.54
C THR A 112 18.77 9.88 31.09
N VAL A 113 17.98 9.17 30.29
CA VAL A 113 18.27 8.89 28.87
C VAL A 113 18.34 10.17 28.05
N GLN A 114 17.53 11.16 28.40
CA GLN A 114 17.56 12.50 27.81
C GLN A 114 17.38 13.55 28.91
N THR A 115 18.08 14.67 28.76
CA THR A 115 17.79 15.89 29.53
C THR A 115 16.56 16.57 28.96
N GLU A 116 15.95 17.48 29.71
CA GLU A 116 14.81 18.28 29.25
C GLU A 116 15.15 19.06 27.96
N ALA A 117 16.34 19.64 27.87
CA ALA A 117 16.80 20.34 26.66
C ALA A 117 16.96 19.41 25.44
N GLN A 118 17.43 18.17 25.63
CA GLN A 118 17.51 17.16 24.57
C GLN A 118 16.10 16.72 24.13
N LEU A 119 15.18 16.55 25.06
CA LEU A 119 13.79 16.22 24.80
C LEU A 119 13.09 17.33 24.00
N ASP A 120 13.22 18.58 24.40
CA ASP A 120 12.64 19.73 23.70
C ASP A 120 13.22 19.87 22.28
N LYS A 121 14.53 19.68 22.11
CA LYS A 121 15.18 19.65 20.80
C LYS A 121 14.62 18.53 19.93
N MET A 122 14.46 17.31 20.47
CA MET A 122 13.90 16.16 19.77
C MET A 122 12.49 16.46 19.24
N ILE A 123 11.63 17.04 20.08
CA ILE A 123 10.26 17.40 19.72
C ILE A 123 10.23 18.48 18.62
N GLY A 124 11.09 19.47 18.73
CA GLY A 124 11.24 20.51 17.70
C GLY A 124 11.68 19.92 16.36
N LEU A 125 12.68 19.05 16.36
CA LEU A 125 13.15 18.37 15.15
C LEU A 125 12.08 17.48 14.52
N TYR A 126 11.33 16.73 15.32
CA TYR A 126 10.22 15.93 14.82
C TYR A 126 9.15 16.77 14.13
N GLY A 127 8.73 17.87 14.76
CA GLY A 127 7.77 18.80 14.18
C GLY A 127 8.26 19.40 12.85
N THR A 128 9.53 19.79 12.78
CA THR A 128 10.16 20.33 11.57
C THR A 128 10.24 19.26 10.47
N SER A 129 10.72 18.06 10.80
CA SER A 129 10.86 16.95 9.85
C SER A 129 9.54 16.58 9.18
N ILE A 130 8.45 16.50 9.96
CA ILE A 130 7.11 16.23 9.40
C ILE A 130 6.61 17.39 8.53
N THR A 131 6.91 18.64 8.90
CA THR A 131 6.55 19.82 8.08
C THR A 131 7.30 19.82 6.76
N ASP A 132 8.61 19.61 6.78
CA ASP A 132 9.47 19.58 5.58
C ASP A 132 9.06 18.45 4.64
N MET A 133 8.71 17.28 5.18
CA MET A 133 8.20 16.15 4.39
C MET A 133 6.87 16.52 3.70
N ASN A 134 5.94 17.14 4.41
CA ASN A 134 4.67 17.58 3.82
C ASN A 134 4.87 18.63 2.73
N ASP A 135 5.79 19.57 2.91
CA ASP A 135 6.12 20.58 1.92
C ASP A 135 6.77 19.97 0.68
N SER A 136 7.65 18.99 0.86
CA SER A 136 8.25 18.22 -0.23
C SER A 136 7.21 17.45 -1.03
N LEU A 137 6.29 16.75 -0.37
CA LEU A 137 5.20 16.02 -1.03
C LEU A 137 4.28 16.96 -1.82
N ALA A 138 3.97 18.12 -1.26
CA ALA A 138 3.17 19.13 -1.94
C ALA A 138 3.89 19.70 -3.17
N GLU A 139 5.20 19.90 -3.10
CA GLU A 139 6.03 20.38 -4.20
C GLU A 139 6.12 19.32 -5.32
N GLU A 140 6.38 18.05 -5.00
CA GLU A 140 6.41 16.96 -5.97
C GLU A 140 5.05 16.81 -6.67
N THR A 141 3.96 16.92 -5.92
CA THR A 141 2.60 16.86 -6.45
C THR A 141 2.30 18.04 -7.38
N ARG A 142 2.73 19.26 -7.04
CA ARG A 142 2.59 20.44 -7.91
C ARG A 142 3.40 20.28 -9.19
N TYR A 143 4.64 19.81 -9.06
CA TYR A 143 5.51 19.56 -10.21
C TYR A 143 4.90 18.53 -11.15
N TYR A 144 4.45 17.38 -10.62
CA TYR A 144 3.80 16.35 -11.43
C TYR A 144 2.59 16.88 -12.20
N LYS A 145 1.69 17.62 -11.51
CA LYS A 145 0.50 18.23 -12.15
C LYS A 145 0.86 19.20 -13.26
N ALA A 146 1.92 19.99 -13.09
CA ALA A 146 2.37 20.94 -14.10
C ALA A 146 2.94 20.22 -15.32
N ILE A 147 3.77 19.19 -15.12
CA ILE A 147 4.41 18.47 -16.21
C ILE A 147 3.42 17.61 -16.98
N ILE A 148 2.55 16.83 -16.31
CA ILE A 148 1.65 15.91 -17.00
C ILE A 148 0.73 16.61 -18.01
N GLY A 149 0.34 17.86 -17.75
CA GLY A 149 -0.45 18.67 -18.66
C GLY A 149 0.29 19.12 -19.93
N THR A 150 1.63 19.02 -19.97
CA THR A 150 2.47 19.43 -21.09
C THR A 150 3.03 18.28 -21.91
N VAL A 151 2.87 17.06 -21.41
CA VAL A 151 3.39 15.84 -22.04
C VAL A 151 2.66 15.56 -23.34
N THR A 152 3.39 15.33 -24.43
CA THR A 152 2.86 14.96 -25.76
C THR A 152 3.22 13.54 -26.19
N ASN A 153 4.17 12.91 -25.50
CA ASN A 153 4.49 11.50 -25.71
C ASN A 153 5.09 10.85 -24.43
N VAL A 154 5.03 9.52 -24.38
CA VAL A 154 5.45 8.74 -23.22
C VAL A 154 6.94 8.89 -22.90
N ASP A 155 7.79 9.11 -23.91
CA ASP A 155 9.23 9.26 -23.70
C ASP A 155 9.57 10.56 -22.96
N GLN A 156 8.81 11.65 -23.17
CA GLN A 156 8.99 12.88 -22.39
C GLN A 156 8.72 12.64 -20.90
N LEU A 157 7.71 11.85 -20.58
CA LEU A 157 7.35 11.52 -19.20
C LEU A 157 8.40 10.63 -18.53
N LEU A 158 8.83 9.56 -19.21
CA LEU A 158 9.74 8.55 -18.66
C LEU A 158 11.20 8.98 -18.60
N ARG A 159 11.65 9.92 -19.47
CA ARG A 159 13.02 10.48 -19.42
C ARG A 159 13.20 11.54 -18.35
N ASN A 160 12.14 12.09 -17.83
CA ASN A 160 12.18 13.01 -16.70
C ASN A 160 12.28 12.19 -15.41
N ASP A 161 13.46 12.19 -14.77
CA ASP A 161 13.74 11.37 -13.57
C ASP A 161 12.77 11.65 -12.43
N ARG A 162 12.40 12.93 -12.25
CA ARG A 162 11.49 13.35 -11.17
C ARG A 162 10.06 12.83 -11.38
N THR A 163 9.52 12.93 -12.60
CA THR A 163 8.17 12.37 -12.89
C THR A 163 8.18 10.85 -12.90
N ARG A 164 9.26 10.23 -13.38
CA ARG A 164 9.42 8.77 -13.36
C ARG A 164 9.43 8.24 -11.92
N ALA A 165 10.24 8.86 -11.05
CA ALA A 165 10.28 8.50 -9.63
C ALA A 165 8.91 8.66 -8.95
N TYR A 166 8.20 9.75 -9.27
CA TYR A 166 6.84 9.97 -8.78
C TYR A 166 5.88 8.85 -9.17
N ILE A 167 5.88 8.48 -10.47
CA ILE A 167 5.05 7.40 -11.01
C ILE A 167 5.38 6.07 -10.32
N PHE A 168 6.67 5.74 -10.22
CA PHE A 168 7.11 4.47 -9.63
C PHE A 168 6.73 4.36 -8.15
N GLN A 169 6.83 5.44 -7.40
CA GLN A 169 6.38 5.47 -6.00
C GLN A 169 4.87 5.22 -5.89
N VAL A 170 4.05 5.86 -6.72
CA VAL A 170 2.59 5.67 -6.72
C VAL A 170 2.19 4.22 -6.97
N PHE A 171 2.87 3.56 -7.91
CA PHE A 171 2.55 2.17 -8.27
C PHE A 171 3.32 1.13 -7.44
N GLY A 172 4.17 1.54 -6.51
CA GLY A 172 5.01 0.63 -5.74
C GLY A 172 5.97 -0.19 -6.62
N VAL A 173 6.44 0.40 -7.72
CA VAL A 173 7.30 -0.24 -8.71
C VAL A 173 8.75 0.12 -8.43
N ASP A 174 9.61 -0.90 -8.27
CA ASP A 174 11.05 -0.69 -8.17
C ASP A 174 11.66 -0.45 -9.56
N GLU A 175 12.27 0.71 -9.74
CA GLU A 175 12.94 1.12 -10.98
C GLU A 175 14.03 0.13 -11.43
N LYS A 176 14.68 -0.56 -10.49
CA LYS A 176 15.72 -1.56 -10.80
C LYS A 176 15.15 -2.87 -11.33
N THR A 177 13.87 -3.13 -11.06
CA THR A 177 13.21 -4.40 -11.44
C THR A 177 12.69 -4.37 -12.87
N TYR A 178 12.28 -3.20 -13.37
CA TYR A 178 11.62 -3.08 -14.67
C TYR A 178 12.40 -2.16 -15.62
N SER A 179 12.65 -2.66 -16.84
CA SER A 179 13.34 -1.88 -17.87
C SER A 179 12.47 -0.74 -18.39
N TYR A 180 13.12 0.31 -18.91
CA TYR A 180 12.45 1.41 -19.60
C TYR A 180 11.45 0.94 -20.68
N ALA A 181 11.87 -0.01 -21.52
CA ALA A 181 11.03 -0.55 -22.59
C ALA A 181 9.80 -1.27 -22.03
N HIS A 182 9.93 -1.93 -20.87
CA HIS A 182 8.82 -2.59 -20.20
C HIS A 182 7.78 -1.59 -19.69
N ILE A 183 8.21 -0.56 -18.96
CA ILE A 183 7.29 0.47 -18.45
C ILE A 183 6.63 1.23 -19.60
N LYS A 184 7.40 1.58 -20.63
CA LYS A 184 6.84 2.20 -21.84
C LYS A 184 5.77 1.32 -22.48
N GLY A 185 6.05 0.03 -22.68
CA GLY A 185 5.08 -0.92 -23.22
C GLY A 185 3.79 -1.02 -22.38
N LEU A 186 3.89 -0.98 -21.05
CA LEU A 186 2.71 -0.95 -20.18
C LEU A 186 1.91 0.34 -20.37
N MET A 187 2.56 1.51 -20.30
CA MET A 187 1.89 2.81 -20.37
C MET A 187 1.22 3.07 -21.73
N THR A 188 1.65 2.38 -22.79
CA THR A 188 1.05 2.44 -24.12
C THR A 188 0.11 1.29 -24.45
N SER A 189 -0.22 0.45 -23.46
CA SER A 189 -1.11 -0.71 -23.64
C SER A 189 -2.57 -0.32 -23.42
N ASP A 190 -3.43 -0.79 -24.32
CA ASP A 190 -4.87 -0.89 -24.06
C ASP A 190 -5.15 -2.26 -23.40
N VAL A 191 -5.64 -2.25 -22.18
CA VAL A 191 -5.97 -3.48 -21.43
C VAL A 191 -7.11 -4.28 -22.06
N SER A 192 -7.96 -3.65 -22.89
CA SER A 192 -9.05 -4.30 -23.61
C SER A 192 -8.60 -4.95 -24.93
N ASP A 193 -7.43 -4.59 -25.45
CA ASP A 193 -6.86 -5.14 -26.68
C ASP A 193 -6.03 -6.39 -26.34
N PRO A 194 -6.46 -7.60 -26.81
CA PRO A 194 -5.73 -8.85 -26.59
C PRO A 194 -4.28 -8.82 -27.12
N ASP A 195 -4.03 -8.02 -28.16
CA ASP A 195 -2.72 -7.90 -28.82
C ASP A 195 -1.85 -6.82 -28.19
N SER A 196 -2.31 -6.12 -27.17
CA SER A 196 -1.53 -5.13 -26.43
C SER A 196 -0.37 -5.76 -25.67
N TYR A 197 0.68 -4.96 -25.42
CA TYR A 197 1.89 -5.45 -24.75
C TYR A 197 1.58 -6.13 -23.39
N ILE A 198 0.69 -5.56 -22.58
CA ILE A 198 0.33 -6.13 -21.28
C ILE A 198 -0.32 -7.51 -21.42
N ASN A 199 -1.26 -7.66 -22.37
CA ASN A 199 -1.97 -8.91 -22.58
C ASN A 199 -1.09 -9.97 -23.21
N GLN A 200 -0.23 -9.61 -24.15
CA GLN A 200 0.77 -10.53 -24.73
C GLN A 200 1.76 -11.03 -23.66
N LYS A 201 2.14 -10.16 -22.71
CA LYS A 201 3.16 -10.52 -21.71
C LYS A 201 2.58 -11.25 -20.50
N TYR A 202 1.41 -10.86 -20.04
CA TYR A 202 0.85 -11.33 -18.76
C TYR A 202 -0.52 -11.98 -18.89
N GLY A 203 -1.26 -11.71 -19.97
CA GLY A 203 -2.67 -12.08 -20.10
C GLY A 203 -2.93 -13.58 -20.00
N ALA A 204 -2.14 -14.41 -20.67
CA ALA A 204 -2.31 -15.87 -20.62
C ALA A 204 -2.14 -16.43 -19.20
N ALA A 205 -1.09 -16.00 -18.48
CA ALA A 205 -0.86 -16.44 -17.10
C ALA A 205 -1.93 -15.93 -16.14
N TYR A 206 -2.40 -14.71 -16.35
CA TYR A 206 -3.50 -14.11 -15.58
C TYR A 206 -4.80 -14.90 -15.77
N ASN A 207 -5.18 -15.18 -17.00
CA ASN A 207 -6.41 -15.92 -17.30
C ASN A 207 -6.39 -17.34 -16.72
N ASP A 208 -5.27 -18.07 -16.86
CA ASP A 208 -5.09 -19.39 -16.21
C ASP A 208 -5.21 -19.29 -14.68
N ALA A 209 -4.61 -18.28 -14.07
CA ALA A 209 -4.68 -18.10 -12.62
C ALA A 209 -6.11 -17.77 -12.15
N VAL A 210 -6.80 -16.88 -12.85
CA VAL A 210 -8.21 -16.52 -12.53
C VAL A 210 -9.13 -17.72 -12.69
N GLU A 211 -8.99 -18.50 -13.77
CA GLU A 211 -9.80 -19.71 -13.99
C GLU A 211 -9.60 -20.75 -12.89
N LYS A 212 -8.35 -21.03 -12.51
CA LYS A 212 -8.04 -21.97 -11.43
C LYS A 212 -8.56 -21.51 -10.07
N LEU A 213 -8.36 -20.23 -9.73
CA LEU A 213 -8.86 -19.69 -8.46
C LEU A 213 -10.39 -19.66 -8.41
N ALA A 214 -11.06 -19.34 -9.52
CA ALA A 214 -12.52 -19.42 -9.64
C ALA A 214 -13.04 -20.85 -9.49
N MET A 215 -12.38 -21.83 -10.13
CA MET A 215 -12.70 -23.26 -9.98
C MET A 215 -12.59 -23.69 -8.52
N LYS A 216 -11.53 -23.33 -7.81
CA LYS A 216 -11.39 -23.60 -6.37
C LYS A 216 -12.54 -23.02 -5.58
N GLY A 217 -12.87 -21.74 -5.81
CA GLY A 217 -13.99 -21.07 -5.14
C GLY A 217 -15.33 -21.76 -5.39
N ASN A 218 -15.58 -22.17 -6.61
CA ASN A 218 -16.82 -22.86 -6.99
C ASN A 218 -16.93 -24.27 -6.36
N ILE A 219 -15.84 -25.04 -6.27
CA ILE A 219 -15.83 -26.33 -5.58
C ILE A 219 -16.10 -26.14 -4.08
N GLU A 220 -15.47 -25.16 -3.45
CA GLU A 220 -15.67 -24.85 -2.02
C GLU A 220 -17.10 -24.36 -1.76
N MET A 221 -17.65 -23.53 -2.64
CA MET A 221 -19.05 -23.08 -2.57
C MET A 221 -20.02 -24.24 -2.72
N HIS A 222 -19.76 -25.16 -3.67
CA HIS A 222 -20.61 -26.37 -3.84
C HIS A 222 -20.68 -27.17 -2.55
N ALA A 223 -19.54 -27.39 -1.88
CA ALA A 223 -19.51 -28.10 -0.60
C ALA A 223 -20.33 -27.39 0.50
N GLN A 224 -20.23 -26.07 0.58
CA GLN A 224 -20.99 -25.25 1.54
C GLN A 224 -22.50 -25.32 1.26
N VAL A 225 -22.92 -25.20 0.00
CA VAL A 225 -24.33 -25.26 -0.40
C VAL A 225 -24.89 -26.62 -0.14
N THR A 226 -24.16 -27.71 -0.45
CA THR A 226 -24.56 -29.10 -0.16
C THR A 226 -24.73 -29.30 1.34
N SER A 227 -23.80 -28.82 2.16
CA SER A 227 -23.89 -28.90 3.63
C SER A 227 -25.14 -28.17 4.15
N ARG A 228 -25.44 -26.99 3.59
CA ARG A 228 -26.65 -26.21 3.97
C ARG A 228 -27.93 -26.94 3.60
N ILE A 229 -28.02 -27.56 2.43
CA ILE A 229 -29.19 -28.38 2.02
C ILE A 229 -29.39 -29.55 2.98
N THR A 230 -28.31 -30.26 3.34
CA THR A 230 -28.35 -31.36 4.32
C THR A 230 -28.85 -30.88 5.68
N ALA A 231 -28.43 -29.71 6.15
CA ALA A 231 -28.90 -29.11 7.39
C ALA A 231 -30.42 -28.77 7.32
N ILE A 232 -30.87 -28.23 6.18
CA ILE A 232 -32.27 -27.92 5.94
C ILE A 232 -33.12 -29.24 5.94
N ASP A 233 -32.65 -30.27 5.26
CA ASP A 233 -33.33 -31.57 5.24
C ASP A 233 -33.45 -32.18 6.62
N THR A 234 -32.39 -32.08 7.42
CA THR A 234 -32.41 -32.54 8.82
C THR A 234 -33.43 -31.76 9.65
N ALA A 235 -33.49 -30.45 9.48
CA ALA A 235 -34.44 -29.58 10.20
C ALA A 235 -35.91 -29.91 9.77
N LEU A 236 -36.15 -30.08 8.46
CA LEU A 236 -37.47 -30.42 7.93
C LEU A 236 -37.97 -31.81 8.36
N ALA A 237 -37.06 -32.76 8.60
CA ALA A 237 -37.36 -34.09 9.13
C ALA A 237 -37.68 -34.08 10.63
N GLY A 238 -37.29 -33.04 11.35
CA GLY A 238 -37.53 -32.87 12.79
C GLY A 238 -38.99 -32.51 13.11
N THR A 239 -39.37 -32.67 14.37
CA THR A 239 -40.66 -32.21 14.92
C THR A 239 -40.46 -30.86 15.62
N GLY A 240 -41.47 -29.97 15.56
CA GLY A 240 -41.48 -28.70 16.28
C GLY A 240 -41.32 -27.44 15.43
N LEU A 241 -41.19 -27.55 14.12
CA LEU A 241 -41.25 -26.41 13.21
C LEU A 241 -42.69 -25.92 13.05
N SER A 242 -42.92 -24.62 13.07
CA SER A 242 -44.14 -23.99 12.64
C SER A 242 -44.30 -24.12 11.11
N ASP A 243 -45.54 -23.98 10.60
CA ASP A 243 -45.81 -24.02 9.14
C ASP A 243 -45.04 -22.90 8.41
N GLU A 244 -44.89 -21.73 9.05
CA GLU A 244 -44.14 -20.61 8.47
C GLU A 244 -42.63 -20.95 8.37
N GLU A 245 -42.03 -21.51 9.40
CA GLU A 245 -40.61 -21.91 9.39
C GLU A 245 -40.36 -23.02 8.35
N ARG A 246 -41.26 -23.99 8.28
CA ARG A 246 -41.21 -25.06 7.28
C ARG A 246 -41.22 -24.48 5.85
N THR A 247 -42.17 -23.59 5.57
CA THR A 247 -42.30 -22.96 4.24
C THR A 247 -41.01 -22.17 3.89
N LYS A 248 -40.42 -21.44 4.84
CA LYS A 248 -39.16 -20.72 4.63
C LYS A 248 -37.98 -21.65 4.31
N LEU A 249 -37.88 -22.76 5.04
CA LEU A 249 -36.82 -23.76 4.81
C LEU A 249 -36.98 -24.46 3.45
N GLU A 250 -38.21 -24.80 3.06
CA GLU A 250 -38.48 -25.37 1.75
C GLU A 250 -38.14 -24.42 0.59
N ALA A 251 -38.49 -23.13 0.71
CA ALA A 251 -38.11 -22.11 -0.26
C ALA A 251 -36.57 -21.90 -0.32
N GLU A 252 -35.89 -21.86 0.82
CA GLU A 252 -34.44 -21.81 0.85
C GLU A 252 -33.82 -23.04 0.19
N LYS A 253 -34.35 -24.24 0.43
CA LYS A 253 -33.83 -25.46 -0.17
C LYS A 253 -33.91 -25.40 -1.69
N VAL A 254 -35.02 -24.95 -2.27
CA VAL A 254 -35.17 -24.78 -3.72
C VAL A 254 -34.09 -23.83 -4.26
N THR A 255 -33.91 -22.67 -3.61
CA THR A 255 -32.88 -21.69 -4.01
C THR A 255 -31.47 -22.30 -3.97
N ARG A 256 -31.16 -23.10 -2.96
CA ARG A 256 -29.86 -23.78 -2.84
C ARG A 256 -29.65 -24.87 -3.88
N GLN A 257 -30.70 -25.59 -4.23
CA GLN A 257 -30.66 -26.60 -5.29
C GLN A 257 -30.41 -25.97 -6.66
N ASP A 258 -31.05 -24.84 -6.96
CA ASP A 258 -30.77 -24.06 -8.18
C ASP A 258 -29.33 -23.58 -8.21
N GLN A 259 -28.79 -23.12 -7.07
CA GLN A 259 -27.42 -22.72 -6.94
C GLN A 259 -26.43 -23.88 -7.19
N LEU A 260 -26.72 -25.10 -6.69
CA LEU A 260 -25.90 -26.28 -7.00
C LEU A 260 -25.92 -26.59 -8.49
N THR A 261 -27.06 -26.55 -9.13
CA THR A 261 -27.19 -26.80 -10.58
C THR A 261 -26.35 -25.82 -11.39
N GLN A 262 -26.33 -24.52 -11.00
CA GLN A 262 -25.51 -23.51 -11.66
C GLN A 262 -24.00 -23.77 -11.45
N LEU A 263 -23.60 -24.18 -10.24
CA LEU A 263 -22.20 -24.52 -9.95
C LEU A 263 -21.72 -25.74 -10.72
N GLU A 264 -22.56 -26.80 -10.77
CA GLU A 264 -22.25 -28.04 -11.50
C GLU A 264 -22.17 -27.84 -13.03
N ALA A 265 -22.87 -26.86 -13.57
CA ALA A 265 -22.81 -26.52 -14.99
C ALA A 265 -21.46 -25.91 -15.43
N VAL A 266 -20.73 -25.31 -14.52
CA VAL A 266 -19.43 -24.65 -14.80
C VAL A 266 -18.23 -25.42 -14.24
N LEU A 267 -18.46 -26.45 -13.43
CA LEU A 267 -17.41 -27.25 -12.84
C LEU A 267 -17.04 -28.46 -13.72
N PRO A 268 -15.81 -28.97 -13.69
CA PRO A 268 -15.43 -30.23 -14.31
C PRO A 268 -16.18 -31.41 -13.65
N PRO A 269 -16.08 -32.63 -14.22
CA PRO A 269 -16.63 -33.81 -13.58
C PRO A 269 -16.22 -33.96 -12.12
N LYS A 270 -17.17 -34.30 -11.25
CA LYS A 270 -16.94 -34.36 -9.79
C LYS A 270 -15.78 -35.26 -9.37
N ALA A 271 -15.52 -36.32 -10.14
CA ALA A 271 -14.39 -37.23 -9.90
C ALA A 271 -13.02 -36.54 -9.99
N GLU A 272 -12.92 -35.39 -10.64
CA GLU A 272 -11.68 -34.64 -10.79
C GLU A 272 -11.45 -33.60 -9.69
N TRP A 273 -12.48 -33.26 -8.90
CA TRP A 273 -12.46 -32.11 -7.99
C TRP A 273 -11.35 -32.19 -6.94
N GLU A 274 -11.18 -33.35 -6.31
CA GLU A 274 -10.20 -33.52 -5.26
C GLU A 274 -8.76 -33.30 -5.79
N THR A 275 -8.44 -33.90 -6.94
CA THR A 275 -7.14 -33.76 -7.57
C THR A 275 -6.88 -32.31 -8.01
N LYS A 276 -7.86 -31.68 -8.68
CA LYS A 276 -7.76 -30.29 -9.13
C LYS A 276 -7.64 -29.32 -7.95
N LEU A 277 -8.44 -29.51 -6.90
CA LEU A 277 -8.39 -28.70 -5.69
C LEU A 277 -7.04 -28.81 -4.99
N ALA A 278 -6.47 -30.02 -4.86
CA ALA A 278 -5.15 -30.22 -4.28
C ALA A 278 -4.04 -29.52 -5.09
N ALA A 279 -4.08 -29.64 -6.42
CA ALA A 279 -3.14 -28.96 -7.30
C ALA A 279 -3.23 -27.43 -7.18
N ILE A 280 -4.44 -26.86 -7.20
CA ILE A 280 -4.66 -25.42 -7.07
C ILE A 280 -4.20 -24.92 -5.71
N LYS A 281 -4.47 -25.66 -4.62
CA LYS A 281 -4.01 -25.31 -3.27
C LYS A 281 -2.50 -25.29 -3.16
N ALA A 282 -1.79 -26.23 -3.81
CA ALA A 282 -0.33 -26.28 -3.84
C ALA A 282 0.29 -25.04 -4.54
N GLU A 283 -0.41 -24.46 -5.51
CA GLU A 283 0.04 -23.29 -6.28
C GLU A 283 -0.65 -21.99 -5.85
N GLN A 284 -1.52 -21.98 -4.86
CA GLN A 284 -2.42 -20.85 -4.57
C GLN A 284 -1.69 -19.52 -4.40
N THR A 285 -0.58 -19.49 -3.68
CA THR A 285 0.22 -18.27 -3.49
C THR A 285 0.75 -17.75 -4.83
N LYS A 286 1.27 -18.63 -5.70
CA LYS A 286 1.76 -18.27 -7.02
C LYS A 286 0.64 -17.70 -7.89
N LEU A 287 -0.52 -18.37 -7.92
CA LEU A 287 -1.69 -17.91 -8.68
C LEU A 287 -2.17 -16.53 -8.20
N SER A 288 -2.29 -16.34 -6.89
CA SER A 288 -2.66 -15.04 -6.31
C SER A 288 -1.66 -13.93 -6.65
N ASN A 289 -0.35 -14.22 -6.59
CA ASN A 289 0.68 -13.27 -6.97
C ASN A 289 0.61 -12.92 -8.47
N THR A 290 0.30 -13.89 -9.33
CA THR A 290 0.10 -13.66 -10.78
C THR A 290 -1.05 -12.71 -11.04
N VAL A 291 -2.19 -12.91 -10.36
CA VAL A 291 -3.35 -12.01 -10.46
C VAL A 291 -2.99 -10.61 -9.95
N THR A 292 -2.33 -10.51 -8.80
CA THR A 292 -1.90 -9.22 -8.24
C THR A 292 -0.95 -8.50 -9.18
N GLN A 293 0.03 -9.21 -9.76
CA GLN A 293 0.98 -8.63 -10.71
C GLN A 293 0.27 -8.07 -11.95
N TYR A 294 -0.62 -8.84 -12.56
CA TYR A 294 -1.38 -8.36 -13.73
C TYR A 294 -2.20 -7.12 -13.38
N ASN A 295 -2.91 -7.13 -12.25
CA ASN A 295 -3.72 -5.99 -11.81
C ASN A 295 -2.86 -4.74 -11.59
N THR A 296 -1.71 -4.86 -10.95
CA THR A 296 -0.77 -3.74 -10.78
C THR A 296 -0.33 -3.17 -12.14
N MET A 297 0.06 -4.04 -13.09
CA MET A 297 0.47 -3.61 -14.43
C MET A 297 -0.69 -2.99 -15.22
N SER A 298 -1.91 -3.50 -15.05
CA SER A 298 -3.12 -2.94 -15.66
C SER A 298 -3.44 -1.54 -15.13
N TYR A 299 -3.21 -1.28 -13.85
CA TYR A 299 -3.38 0.07 -13.29
C TYR A 299 -2.40 1.07 -13.90
N ILE A 300 -1.14 0.65 -14.15
CA ILE A 300 -0.17 1.49 -14.86
C ILE A 300 -0.66 1.79 -16.28
N ALA A 301 -1.13 0.77 -17.01
CA ALA A 301 -1.66 0.93 -18.36
C ALA A 301 -2.87 1.88 -18.40
N ALA A 302 -3.84 1.66 -17.51
CA ALA A 302 -5.09 2.43 -17.46
C ALA A 302 -4.94 3.85 -16.89
N ALA A 303 -3.82 4.16 -16.24
CA ALA A 303 -3.61 5.48 -15.63
C ALA A 303 -3.28 6.57 -16.64
N PHE A 304 -2.90 6.22 -17.87
CA PHE A 304 -2.43 7.14 -18.90
C PHE A 304 -3.16 6.98 -20.22
N GLU A 305 -3.19 8.05 -21.02
CA GLU A 305 -3.87 8.12 -22.31
C GLU A 305 -2.83 8.14 -23.46
N PHE A 306 -1.89 7.18 -23.47
CA PHE A 306 -0.93 7.04 -24.56
C PHE A 306 -1.39 6.00 -25.58
N LYS A 307 -1.22 6.31 -26.85
CA LYS A 307 -1.40 5.37 -27.97
C LYS A 307 -0.26 4.37 -28.05
N ASN A 308 -0.43 3.32 -28.82
CA ASN A 308 0.60 2.29 -29.07
C ASN A 308 1.92 2.88 -29.64
N ASP A 309 1.86 4.01 -30.38
CA ASP A 309 3.04 4.71 -30.87
C ASP A 309 3.70 5.62 -29.82
N GLY A 310 3.13 5.72 -28.64
CA GLY A 310 3.59 6.54 -27.52
C GLY A 310 3.14 7.99 -27.54
N THR A 311 2.37 8.42 -28.55
CA THR A 311 1.77 9.77 -28.60
C THR A 311 0.55 9.85 -27.67
N VAL A 312 0.17 11.07 -27.33
CA VAL A 312 -0.96 11.33 -26.43
C VAL A 312 -2.27 11.36 -27.21
N GLU A 313 -3.34 10.83 -26.60
CA GLU A 313 -4.71 10.99 -27.09
C GLU A 313 -5.18 12.45 -27.02
N ALA A 314 -6.23 12.79 -27.79
CA ALA A 314 -6.84 14.10 -27.69
C ALA A 314 -7.44 14.30 -26.28
N GLY A 315 -6.83 15.19 -25.49
CA GLY A 315 -7.25 15.41 -24.09
C GLY A 315 -6.10 15.38 -23.07
N GLY A 316 -4.90 15.00 -23.52
CA GLY A 316 -3.69 14.99 -22.67
C GLY A 316 -3.23 13.61 -22.25
N ALA A 317 -2.06 13.54 -21.65
CA ALA A 317 -1.42 12.28 -21.26
C ALA A 317 -2.15 11.54 -20.11
N GLN A 318 -3.04 12.23 -19.41
CA GLN A 318 -3.78 11.65 -18.30
C GLN A 318 -5.11 12.39 -18.08
N LYS A 319 -6.17 11.64 -17.79
CA LYS A 319 -7.46 12.22 -17.40
C LYS A 319 -7.35 12.93 -16.05
N ALA A 320 -8.11 13.99 -15.84
CA ALA A 320 -8.10 14.77 -14.59
C ALA A 320 -8.42 13.91 -13.35
N GLU A 321 -9.30 12.92 -13.47
CA GLU A 321 -9.61 11.97 -12.40
C GLU A 321 -8.41 11.08 -12.04
N ASN A 322 -7.64 10.61 -13.06
CA ASN A 322 -6.44 9.80 -12.85
C ASN A 322 -5.30 10.64 -12.25
N VAL A 323 -5.14 11.91 -12.67
CA VAL A 323 -4.20 12.85 -12.01
C VAL A 323 -4.53 12.98 -10.53
N LYS A 324 -5.82 13.11 -10.20
CA LYS A 324 -6.26 13.18 -8.80
C LYS A 324 -5.95 11.90 -8.03
N ILE A 325 -6.31 10.74 -8.59
CA ILE A 325 -6.04 9.42 -7.96
C ILE A 325 -4.54 9.26 -7.70
N MET A 326 -3.70 9.55 -8.69
CA MET A 326 -2.24 9.44 -8.56
C MET A 326 -1.68 10.40 -7.51
N THR A 327 -2.16 11.63 -7.46
CA THR A 327 -1.68 12.59 -6.46
C THR A 327 -2.13 12.23 -5.04
N ASP A 328 -3.34 11.72 -4.87
CA ASP A 328 -3.82 11.20 -3.59
C ASP A 328 -3.00 9.95 -3.15
N ALA A 329 -2.69 9.05 -4.08
CA ALA A 329 -1.88 7.86 -3.83
C ALA A 329 -0.43 8.22 -3.47
N TYR A 330 0.18 9.19 -4.16
CA TYR A 330 1.53 9.66 -3.85
C TYR A 330 1.63 10.19 -2.42
N ILE A 331 0.70 11.05 -2.02
CA ILE A 331 0.64 11.59 -0.65
C ILE A 331 0.44 10.48 0.39
N SER A 332 -0.36 9.46 0.04
CA SER A 332 -0.65 8.33 0.93
C SER A 332 0.48 7.30 1.00
N SER A 333 1.40 7.27 0.04
CA SER A 333 2.55 6.36 -0.03
C SER A 333 3.79 6.92 0.67
N ALA A 334 3.73 8.14 1.19
CA ALA A 334 4.81 8.72 1.99
C ALA A 334 5.01 7.91 3.28
N PRO A 335 6.26 7.65 3.67
CA PRO A 335 6.62 6.88 4.84
C PRO A 335 6.16 7.51 6.16
#